data_d60c3edbb22f21f33fa1d20af28494e6
#
_entry.id   d60c3edbb22f21f33fa1d20af28494e6
#
_cell.length_a   1.000
_cell.length_b   1.000
_cell.length_c   1.000
_cell.angle_alpha   90.00
_cell.angle_beta   90.00
_cell.angle_gamma   90.00
#
_symmetry.space_group_name_H-M   'P 1'
#
loop_
_entity.id
_entity.type
_entity.pdbx_description
1 polymer ?
#
loop_
_entity_poly.entity_id
_entity_poly.type
_entity_poly.pdbx_seq_one_letter_code
_entity_poly.pdbx_strand_id
1 'polypeptide(L)'
;MSSHELAISKDIVVDLHQSVARAHRLLDNSRTCDDILTMQTLTDLSADLLPEWPENDWMLIEQEQYRQLRLYALEAMTERLTAARRHGEAVAAGLTAVRTEPLRESAHHVLMRAHLAAGNRGAALRQYEQCRRTLQNELGLEPSASLRALLPPRTEHNGRSRLQHSGA
;
A
#
# COMPACT_ATOMS: atom_id res chain seq x y z
N MET A 1 21.18 -43.73 2.58
CA MET A 1 20.47 -42.62 3.22
C MET A 1 19.25 -42.34 2.34
N SER A 2 18.08 -42.80 2.77
CA SER A 2 16.86 -42.60 1.96
C SER A 2 16.41 -41.15 2.01
N SER A 3 16.41 -40.48 0.87
CA SER A 3 15.74 -39.19 0.69
C SER A 3 14.23 -39.42 0.82
N HIS A 4 13.62 -38.99 1.90
CA HIS A 4 12.18 -38.94 1.98
C HIS A 4 11.69 -37.71 1.26
N GLU A 5 11.19 -37.90 0.06
CA GLU A 5 10.52 -36.85 -0.72
C GLU A 5 9.07 -36.74 -0.19
N LEU A 6 8.77 -35.62 0.45
CA LEU A 6 7.41 -35.30 0.88
C LEU A 6 6.69 -34.61 -0.30
N ALA A 7 5.82 -35.35 -0.97
CA ALA A 7 4.94 -34.78 -2.00
C ALA A 7 3.60 -34.37 -1.38
N ILE A 8 3.24 -33.10 -1.51
CA ILE A 8 1.90 -32.61 -1.16
C ILE A 8 0.94 -33.05 -2.26
N SER A 9 -0.23 -33.61 -1.90
CA SER A 9 -1.26 -33.96 -2.86
C SER A 9 -1.66 -32.76 -3.70
N LYS A 10 -1.89 -32.95 -5.00
CA LYS A 10 -2.35 -31.88 -5.93
C LYS A 10 -3.73 -31.34 -5.56
N ASP A 11 -4.48 -32.04 -4.72
CA ASP A 11 -5.80 -31.61 -4.24
C ASP A 11 -5.73 -30.72 -3.00
N ILE A 12 -4.53 -30.52 -2.41
CA ILE A 12 -4.33 -29.57 -1.31
C ILE A 12 -4.14 -28.19 -1.92
N VAL A 13 -5.12 -27.35 -1.69
CA VAL A 13 -5.05 -25.93 -2.06
C VAL A 13 -4.13 -25.23 -1.07
N VAL A 14 -2.94 -24.87 -1.51
CA VAL A 14 -2.02 -24.05 -0.73
C VAL A 14 -2.47 -22.60 -0.86
N ASP A 15 -2.81 -21.96 0.23
CA ASP A 15 -3.27 -20.56 0.30
C ASP A 15 -2.27 -19.61 -0.36
N LEU A 16 -0.97 -19.88 -0.27
CA LEU A 16 0.08 -19.17 -0.99
C LEU A 16 -0.14 -19.16 -2.51
N HIS A 17 -0.46 -20.31 -3.11
CA HIS A 17 -0.68 -20.38 -4.57
C HIS A 17 -1.88 -19.54 -4.99
N GLN A 18 -2.92 -19.49 -4.18
CA GLN A 18 -4.08 -18.64 -4.42
C GLN A 18 -3.72 -17.16 -4.31
N SER A 19 -2.96 -16.78 -3.27
CA SER A 19 -2.50 -15.40 -3.07
C SER A 19 -1.62 -14.93 -4.22
N VAL A 20 -0.68 -15.77 -4.67
CA VAL A 20 0.18 -15.49 -5.83
C VAL A 20 -0.66 -15.34 -7.12
N ALA A 21 -1.62 -16.25 -7.36
CA ALA A 21 -2.48 -16.17 -8.53
C ALA A 21 -3.35 -14.91 -8.53
N ARG A 22 -3.88 -14.50 -7.36
CA ARG A 22 -4.63 -13.26 -7.19
C ARG A 22 -3.76 -12.03 -7.40
N ALA A 23 -2.53 -12.04 -6.86
CA ALA A 23 -1.57 -10.96 -7.07
C ALA A 23 -1.26 -10.76 -8.57
N HIS A 24 -0.98 -11.83 -9.31
CA HIS A 24 -0.75 -11.73 -10.75
C HIS A 24 -1.98 -11.23 -11.51
N ARG A 25 -3.19 -11.64 -11.13
CA ARG A 25 -4.43 -11.11 -11.73
C ARG A 25 -4.63 -9.62 -11.44
N LEU A 26 -4.25 -9.13 -10.27
CA LEU A 26 -4.27 -7.71 -9.94
C LEU A 26 -3.26 -6.91 -10.77
N LEU A 27 -2.13 -7.49 -11.14
CA LEU A 27 -1.09 -6.85 -11.95
C LEU A 27 -1.38 -6.93 -13.46
N ASP A 28 -2.27 -7.83 -13.90
CA ASP A 28 -2.68 -7.92 -15.30
C ASP A 28 -3.63 -6.78 -15.67
N ASN A 29 -3.08 -5.76 -16.34
CA ASN A 29 -3.84 -4.60 -16.79
C ASN A 29 -4.78 -4.88 -17.99
N SER A 30 -4.69 -6.06 -18.60
CA SER A 30 -5.51 -6.42 -19.77
C SER A 30 -6.94 -6.80 -19.40
N ARG A 31 -7.22 -7.05 -18.12
CA ARG A 31 -8.52 -7.53 -17.62
C ARG A 31 -9.11 -6.58 -16.59
N THR A 32 -10.34 -6.16 -16.82
CA THR A 32 -11.20 -5.60 -15.77
C THR A 32 -11.72 -6.76 -14.91
N CYS A 33 -11.02 -7.00 -13.79
CA CYS A 33 -11.36 -8.10 -12.89
C CYS A 33 -11.93 -7.53 -11.59
N ASP A 34 -13.16 -7.04 -11.62
CA ASP A 34 -13.84 -6.55 -10.39
C ASP A 34 -14.09 -7.68 -9.38
N ASP A 35 -14.13 -8.93 -9.85
CA ASP A 35 -14.32 -10.14 -9.03
C ASP A 35 -13.17 -10.41 -8.05
N ILE A 36 -11.97 -9.89 -8.30
CA ILE A 36 -10.83 -10.03 -7.38
C ILE A 36 -10.65 -8.85 -6.41
N LEU A 37 -11.39 -7.75 -6.62
CA LEU A 37 -11.36 -6.60 -5.72
C LEU A 37 -12.22 -6.86 -4.48
N THR A 38 -11.85 -7.85 -3.68
CA THR A 38 -12.61 -8.30 -2.50
C THR A 38 -11.82 -8.15 -1.21
N MET A 39 -12.52 -8.08 -0.09
CA MET A 39 -11.88 -8.10 1.24
C MET A 39 -11.13 -9.41 1.48
N GLN A 40 -11.58 -10.53 0.90
CA GLN A 40 -10.86 -11.80 0.98
C GLN A 40 -9.50 -11.69 0.29
N THR A 41 -9.43 -11.10 -0.91
CA THR A 41 -8.16 -10.86 -1.60
C THR A 41 -7.23 -9.96 -0.78
N LEU A 42 -7.77 -8.92 -0.14
CA LEU A 42 -6.99 -8.07 0.76
C LEU A 42 -6.46 -8.86 1.96
N THR A 43 -7.28 -9.72 2.56
CA THR A 43 -6.86 -10.57 3.69
C THR A 43 -5.73 -11.50 3.28
N ASP A 44 -5.87 -12.18 2.13
CA ASP A 44 -4.86 -13.10 1.63
C ASP A 44 -3.52 -12.38 1.31
N LEU A 45 -3.60 -11.16 0.77
CA LEU A 45 -2.43 -10.34 0.51
C LEU A 45 -1.86 -9.66 1.78
N SER A 46 -2.53 -9.74 2.92
CA SER A 46 -2.05 -9.16 4.18
C SER A 46 -1.14 -10.12 4.96
N ALA A 47 -1.19 -11.42 4.66
CA ALA A 47 -0.40 -12.45 5.35
C ALA A 47 1.04 -12.50 4.82
N ASP A 48 2.00 -12.63 5.73
CA ASP A 48 3.40 -12.89 5.37
C ASP A 48 3.63 -14.37 5.08
N LEU A 49 4.63 -14.67 4.27
CA LEU A 49 5.03 -16.04 3.97
C LEU A 49 5.86 -16.61 5.12
N LEU A 50 5.32 -17.62 5.81
CA LEU A 50 6.03 -18.44 6.80
C LEU A 50 6.90 -17.62 7.79
N PRO A 51 6.32 -16.74 8.59
CA PRO A 51 7.08 -15.82 9.45
C PRO A 51 7.90 -16.52 10.55
N GLU A 52 7.61 -17.80 10.87
CA GLU A 52 8.21 -18.56 11.97
C GLU A 52 9.20 -19.66 11.51
N TRP A 53 9.53 -19.73 10.23
CA TRP A 53 10.45 -20.77 9.72
C TRP A 53 11.90 -20.35 9.86
N PRO A 54 12.82 -21.31 10.15
CA PRO A 54 14.23 -21.01 10.31
C PRO A 54 14.84 -20.46 9.02
N GLU A 55 15.74 -19.49 9.19
CA GLU A 55 16.44 -18.79 8.11
C GLU A 55 17.32 -19.75 7.29
N ASN A 56 16.82 -20.18 6.14
CA ASN A 56 17.60 -20.82 5.10
C ASN A 56 17.74 -19.84 3.93
N ASP A 57 18.92 -19.68 3.37
CA ASP A 57 19.22 -18.68 2.33
C ASP A 57 18.24 -18.69 1.14
N TRP A 58 17.82 -19.87 0.69
CA TRP A 58 16.85 -19.97 -0.41
C TRP A 58 15.44 -19.49 0.00
N MET A 59 15.05 -19.68 1.26
CA MET A 59 13.76 -19.24 1.79
C MET A 59 13.68 -17.71 1.83
N LEU A 60 14.77 -17.04 2.18
CA LEU A 60 14.82 -15.57 2.21
C LEU A 60 14.57 -14.97 0.83
N ILE A 61 15.09 -15.60 -0.23
CA ILE A 61 14.87 -15.15 -1.61
C ILE A 61 13.39 -15.29 -1.98
N GLU A 62 12.76 -16.43 -1.69
CA GLU A 62 11.35 -16.68 -1.99
C GLU A 62 10.42 -15.74 -1.18
N GLN A 63 10.74 -15.53 0.09
CA GLN A 63 10.00 -14.58 0.94
C GLN A 63 10.08 -13.16 0.38
N GLU A 64 11.26 -12.72 -0.06
CA GLU A 64 11.43 -11.40 -0.64
C GLU A 64 10.70 -11.26 -1.98
N GLN A 65 10.77 -12.26 -2.86
CA GLN A 65 10.02 -12.26 -4.11
C GLN A 65 8.51 -12.17 -3.87
N TYR A 66 7.98 -12.98 -2.93
CA TYR A 66 6.58 -12.93 -2.56
C TYR A 66 6.20 -11.58 -1.94
N ARG A 67 7.06 -11.03 -1.06
CA ARG A 67 6.84 -9.71 -0.46
C ARG A 67 6.73 -8.62 -1.52
N GLN A 68 7.63 -8.61 -2.50
CA GLN A 68 7.59 -7.65 -3.60
C GLN A 68 6.34 -7.82 -4.47
N LEU A 69 6.00 -9.05 -4.85
CA LEU A 69 4.77 -9.34 -5.61
C LEU A 69 3.52 -8.83 -4.88
N ARG A 70 3.44 -9.10 -3.58
CA ARG A 70 2.34 -8.68 -2.70
C ARG A 70 2.22 -7.16 -2.63
N LEU A 71 3.34 -6.45 -2.48
CA LEU A 71 3.37 -4.99 -2.45
C LEU A 71 2.83 -4.38 -3.73
N TYR A 72 3.30 -4.84 -4.90
CA TYR A 72 2.78 -4.38 -6.18
C TYR A 72 1.29 -4.69 -6.34
N ALA A 73 0.84 -5.86 -5.90
CA ALA A 73 -0.57 -6.24 -5.96
C ALA A 73 -1.46 -5.36 -5.07
N LEU A 74 -1.02 -5.02 -3.85
CA LEU A 74 -1.72 -4.11 -2.93
C LEU A 74 -1.79 -2.68 -3.48
N GLU A 75 -0.72 -2.20 -4.11
CA GLU A 75 -0.71 -0.89 -4.78
C GLU A 75 -1.70 -0.88 -5.94
N ALA A 76 -1.67 -1.89 -6.83
CA ALA A 76 -2.60 -2.03 -7.94
C ALA A 76 -4.06 -2.16 -7.47
N MET A 77 -4.31 -2.91 -6.40
CA MET A 77 -5.64 -3.03 -5.78
C MET A 77 -6.11 -1.67 -5.27
N THR A 78 -5.25 -0.92 -4.60
CA THR A 78 -5.57 0.43 -4.10
C THR A 78 -5.96 1.36 -5.24
N GLU A 79 -5.22 1.36 -6.35
CA GLU A 79 -5.51 2.19 -7.51
C GLU A 79 -6.82 1.81 -8.19
N ARG A 80 -7.07 0.50 -8.41
CA ARG A 80 -8.30 0.00 -9.02
C ARG A 80 -9.53 0.32 -8.16
N LEU A 81 -9.46 0.09 -6.83
CA LEU A 81 -10.52 0.44 -5.89
C LEU A 81 -10.78 1.95 -5.86
N THR A 82 -9.73 2.76 -5.96
CA THR A 82 -9.85 4.22 -6.06
C THR A 82 -10.58 4.63 -7.33
N ALA A 83 -10.23 4.05 -8.48
CA ALA A 83 -10.88 4.28 -9.77
C ALA A 83 -12.35 3.83 -9.75
N ALA A 84 -12.66 2.72 -9.09
CA ALA A 84 -14.02 2.21 -8.87
C ALA A 84 -14.82 3.01 -7.81
N ARG A 85 -14.25 4.09 -7.24
CA ARG A 85 -14.85 4.90 -6.16
C ARG A 85 -15.15 4.15 -4.86
N ARG A 86 -14.55 2.98 -4.66
CA ARG A 86 -14.63 2.18 -3.43
C ARG A 86 -13.61 2.68 -2.41
N HIS A 87 -13.75 3.93 -2.00
CA HIS A 87 -12.70 4.67 -1.27
C HIS A 87 -12.32 4.04 0.06
N GLY A 88 -13.26 3.49 0.83
CA GLY A 88 -12.98 2.84 2.10
C GLY A 88 -12.07 1.63 1.94
N GLU A 89 -12.35 0.79 0.95
CA GLU A 89 -11.57 -0.40 0.63
C GLU A 89 -10.22 -0.04 0.02
N ALA A 90 -10.16 1.00 -0.82
CA ALA A 90 -8.91 1.53 -1.35
C ALA A 90 -7.97 1.99 -0.23
N VAL A 91 -8.50 2.72 0.75
CA VAL A 91 -7.71 3.14 1.92
C VAL A 91 -7.24 1.93 2.74
N ALA A 92 -8.07 0.91 2.94
CA ALA A 92 -7.68 -0.30 3.65
C ALA A 92 -6.53 -1.04 2.95
N ALA A 93 -6.60 -1.20 1.61
CA ALA A 93 -5.54 -1.82 0.81
C ALA A 93 -4.23 -1.00 0.87
N GLY A 94 -4.30 0.33 0.69
CA GLY A 94 -3.15 1.21 0.77
C GLY A 94 -2.49 1.25 2.15
N LEU A 95 -3.28 1.21 3.23
CA LEU A 95 -2.76 1.10 4.60
C LEU A 95 -2.04 -0.24 4.81
N THR A 96 -2.52 -1.32 4.22
CA THR A 96 -1.85 -2.62 4.28
C THR A 96 -0.51 -2.56 3.55
N ALA A 97 -0.44 -1.97 2.36
CA ALA A 97 0.82 -1.77 1.64
C ALA A 97 1.85 -0.97 2.46
N VAL A 98 1.43 0.16 3.05
CA VAL A 98 2.30 1.00 3.91
C VAL A 98 2.78 0.25 5.15
N ARG A 99 1.94 -0.58 5.78
CA ARG A 99 2.35 -1.39 6.93
C ARG A 99 3.35 -2.48 6.56
N THR A 100 3.19 -3.08 5.38
CA THR A 100 4.10 -4.10 4.87
C THR A 100 5.49 -3.54 4.58
N GLU A 101 5.56 -2.31 4.05
CA GLU A 101 6.83 -1.65 3.74
C GLU A 101 6.72 -0.13 3.97
N PRO A 102 7.03 0.33 5.20
CA PRO A 102 6.88 1.74 5.58
C PRO A 102 7.81 2.72 4.86
N LEU A 103 8.93 2.22 4.29
CA LEU A 103 9.88 3.05 3.54
C LEU A 103 9.55 3.15 2.04
N ARG A 104 8.53 2.43 1.58
CA ARG A 104 8.15 2.39 0.17
C ARG A 104 7.26 3.59 -0.19
N GLU A 105 7.84 4.59 -0.85
CA GLU A 105 7.12 5.81 -1.23
C GLU A 105 5.93 5.56 -2.17
N SER A 106 5.97 4.55 -3.05
CA SER A 106 4.86 4.22 -3.94
C SER A 106 3.61 3.77 -3.17
N ALA A 107 3.78 3.06 -2.05
CA ALA A 107 2.66 2.68 -1.17
C ALA A 107 2.01 3.91 -0.53
N HIS A 108 2.81 4.86 -0.04
CA HIS A 108 2.30 6.14 0.46
C HIS A 108 1.61 6.96 -0.64
N HIS A 109 2.15 6.94 -1.86
CA HIS A 109 1.60 7.65 -3.01
C HIS A 109 0.19 7.17 -3.35
N VAL A 110 -0.02 5.86 -3.50
CA VAL A 110 -1.36 5.31 -3.83
C VAL A 110 -2.36 5.54 -2.69
N LEU A 111 -1.93 5.44 -1.42
CA LEU A 111 -2.77 5.74 -0.25
C LEU A 111 -3.17 7.22 -0.20
N MET A 112 -2.23 8.15 -0.46
CA MET A 112 -2.55 9.58 -0.53
C MET A 112 -3.55 9.87 -1.65
N ARG A 113 -3.40 9.26 -2.82
CA ARG A 113 -4.36 9.38 -3.94
C ARG A 113 -5.75 8.88 -3.55
N ALA A 114 -5.85 7.73 -2.84
CA ALA A 114 -7.10 7.22 -2.34
C ALA A 114 -7.79 8.19 -1.37
N HIS A 115 -7.03 8.79 -0.45
CA HIS A 115 -7.55 9.83 0.46
C HIS A 115 -8.02 11.09 -0.29
N LEU A 116 -7.26 11.55 -1.28
CA LEU A 116 -7.62 12.71 -2.09
C LEU A 116 -8.89 12.45 -2.92
N ALA A 117 -9.00 11.27 -3.54
CA ALA A 117 -10.18 10.85 -4.28
C ALA A 117 -11.44 10.76 -3.39
N ALA A 118 -11.27 10.40 -2.12
CA ALA A 118 -12.32 10.42 -1.10
C ALA A 118 -12.64 11.83 -0.56
N GLY A 119 -11.96 12.88 -1.03
CA GLY A 119 -12.10 14.25 -0.50
C GLY A 119 -11.38 14.50 0.84
N ASN A 120 -10.65 13.53 1.37
CA ASN A 120 -10.01 13.58 2.68
C ASN A 120 -8.61 14.22 2.63
N ARG A 121 -8.54 15.50 2.26
CA ARG A 121 -7.27 16.25 2.14
C ARG A 121 -6.39 16.19 3.40
N GLY A 122 -7.02 16.29 4.58
CA GLY A 122 -6.30 16.21 5.86
C GLY A 122 -5.66 14.85 6.10
N ALA A 123 -6.29 13.75 5.67
CA ALA A 123 -5.71 12.41 5.77
C ALA A 123 -4.52 12.25 4.82
N ALA A 124 -4.63 12.75 3.59
CA ALA A 124 -3.52 12.74 2.64
C ALA A 124 -2.31 13.52 3.17
N LEU A 125 -2.52 14.70 3.78
CA LEU A 125 -1.46 15.48 4.38
C LEU A 125 -0.79 14.76 5.56
N ARG A 126 -1.58 14.14 6.44
CA ARG A 126 -1.02 13.32 7.55
C ARG A 126 -0.20 12.14 7.03
N GLN A 127 -0.65 11.50 5.94
CA GLN A 127 0.07 10.39 5.32
C GLN A 127 1.41 10.84 4.74
N TYR A 128 1.47 12.00 4.09
CA TYR A 128 2.71 12.61 3.63
C TYR A 128 3.68 12.87 4.79
N GLU A 129 3.21 13.49 5.87
CA GLU A 129 4.04 13.77 7.05
C GLU A 129 4.55 12.50 7.73
N GLN A 130 3.76 11.44 7.73
CA GLN A 130 4.20 10.13 8.23
C GLN A 130 5.34 9.60 7.35
N CYS A 131 5.16 9.57 6.03
CA CYS A 131 6.20 9.14 5.08
C CYS A 131 7.49 9.95 5.28
N ARG A 132 7.38 11.29 5.32
CA ARG A 132 8.52 12.18 5.51
C ARG A 132 9.30 11.87 6.79
N ARG A 133 8.59 11.68 7.92
CA ARG A 133 9.23 11.34 9.20
C ARG A 133 9.92 9.99 9.15
N THR A 134 9.28 8.98 8.57
CA THR A 134 9.85 7.63 8.46
C THR A 134 11.11 7.66 7.59
N LEU A 135 11.07 8.27 6.40
CA LEU A 135 12.23 8.39 5.51
C LEU A 135 13.38 9.18 6.17
N GLN A 136 13.05 10.28 6.85
CA GLN A 136 14.05 11.10 7.52
C GLN A 136 14.73 10.36 8.66
N ASN A 137 13.96 9.63 9.49
CA ASN A 137 14.51 8.93 10.67
C ASN A 137 15.34 7.70 10.28
N GLU A 138 14.89 6.93 9.28
CA GLU A 138 15.51 5.65 8.93
C GLU A 138 16.62 5.79 7.87
N LEU A 139 16.48 6.76 6.95
CA LEU A 139 17.37 6.90 5.80
C LEU A 139 18.04 8.29 5.68
N GLY A 140 17.60 9.28 6.46
CA GLY A 140 18.05 10.67 6.30
C GLY A 140 17.58 11.33 5.01
N LEU A 141 16.49 10.81 4.37
CA LEU A 141 16.01 11.26 3.07
C LEU A 141 14.71 12.08 3.19
N GLU A 142 14.52 13.00 2.24
CA GLU A 142 13.25 13.67 2.02
C GLU A 142 12.42 12.91 0.98
N PRO A 143 11.06 12.98 1.07
CA PRO A 143 10.19 12.38 0.07
C PRO A 143 10.44 12.91 -1.34
N SER A 144 10.21 12.05 -2.33
CA SER A 144 10.36 12.36 -3.75
C SER A 144 9.49 13.56 -4.18
N ALA A 145 9.88 14.19 -5.28
CA ALA A 145 9.12 15.28 -5.86
C ALA A 145 7.71 14.86 -6.30
N SER A 146 7.56 13.60 -6.76
CA SER A 146 6.27 13.03 -7.16
C SER A 146 5.30 12.90 -5.98
N LEU A 147 5.77 12.45 -4.83
CA LEU A 147 4.94 12.36 -3.63
C LEU A 147 4.57 13.76 -3.11
N ARG A 148 5.52 14.69 -3.13
CA ARG A 148 5.29 16.09 -2.73
C ARG A 148 4.27 16.78 -3.63
N ALA A 149 4.26 16.49 -4.93
CA ALA A 149 3.33 17.08 -5.90
C ALA A 149 1.86 16.72 -5.63
N LEU A 150 1.58 15.66 -4.87
CA LEU A 150 0.22 15.29 -4.44
C LEU A 150 -0.33 16.20 -3.34
N LEU A 151 0.50 17.01 -2.69
CA LEU A 151 0.03 17.86 -1.61
C LEU A 151 -0.96 18.90 -2.17
N PRO A 152 -2.13 19.07 -1.55
CA PRO A 152 -3.05 20.12 -1.90
C PRO A 152 -2.38 21.48 -1.69
N PRO A 153 -2.65 22.47 -2.56
CA PRO A 153 -2.10 23.79 -2.38
C PRO A 153 -2.45 24.32 -0.98
N ARG A 154 -1.46 24.89 -0.30
CA ARG A 154 -1.69 25.54 0.99
C ARG A 154 -2.59 26.74 0.74
N THR A 155 -3.81 26.69 1.25
CA THR A 155 -4.62 27.90 1.37
C THR A 155 -3.93 28.77 2.41
N GLU A 156 -3.23 29.81 1.95
CA GLU A 156 -2.77 30.87 2.85
C GLU A 156 -4.01 31.46 3.49
N HIS A 157 -4.20 31.17 4.77
CA HIS A 157 -5.20 31.86 5.55
C HIS A 157 -4.70 33.29 5.74
N ASN A 158 -5.11 34.18 4.83
CA ASN A 158 -4.78 35.60 4.87
C ASN A 158 -5.57 36.22 6.03
N GLY A 159 -5.06 35.97 7.25
CA GLY A 159 -5.55 36.59 8.49
C GLY A 159 -5.21 38.07 8.56
N ARG A 160 -5.68 38.84 7.59
CA ARG A 160 -5.76 40.31 7.77
C ARG A 160 -7.03 40.63 8.54
N SER A 161 -7.01 40.45 9.83
CA SER A 161 -7.87 41.21 10.75
C SER A 161 -7.48 42.70 10.64
N ARG A 162 -8.22 43.42 9.82
CA ARG A 162 -8.25 44.89 9.93
C ARG A 162 -8.96 45.23 11.23
N LEU A 163 -8.22 45.39 12.32
CA LEU A 163 -8.65 46.22 13.42
C LEU A 163 -8.54 47.67 12.98
N GLN A 164 -9.59 48.18 12.36
CA GLN A 164 -9.77 49.63 12.27
C GLN A 164 -10.30 50.09 13.64
N HIS A 165 -9.40 50.64 14.45
CA HIS A 165 -9.81 51.51 15.53
C HIS A 165 -10.23 52.82 14.89
N SER A 166 -11.53 53.07 14.88
CA SER A 166 -12.08 54.40 14.71
C SER A 166 -12.07 55.05 16.08
N GLY A 167 -11.11 55.94 16.32
CA GLY A 167 -11.15 56.88 17.42
C GLY A 167 -11.73 58.19 16.93
N ALA A 168 -12.72 58.68 17.61
CA ALA A 168 -13.08 60.10 17.72
C ALA A 168 -13.61 60.36 19.11
#